data_330483dd2093e2ce6a7a849cd7ae92aa
#
_entry.id   330483dd2093e2ce6a7a849cd7ae92aa
#
_cell.length_a   1.000
_cell.length_b   1.000
_cell.length_c   1.000
_cell.angle_alpha   90.00
_cell.angle_beta   90.00
_cell.angle_gamma   90.00
#
_symmetry.space_group_name_H-M   'P 1'
#
loop_
_entity.id
_entity.type
_entity.pdbx_description
1 polymer ?
#
loop_
_entity_poly.entity_id
_entity_poly.type
_entity_poly.pdbx_seq_one_letter_code
_entity_poly.pdbx_strand_id
1 'polypeptide(L)'
;ASRTNTKLPDSDVFRPLPNRKDALTIEQKDAYLILNRIGNRSLCLANLISMDQLLSSLHTIQSYLYLAILVVLLTITVGTLIASNLITRSLSKLISAVSAIENQTYDSSQILTQSDELGQLSKSLDSMYQTIQQQIEQIKQERQAKYNAEIRLFSEQINPHFLYNTLEYINMEVYSNHNKNASMMIQNLADFMRIGLNFGGELISISKELAHVQAYVNIMNYRFSHKICFTSDIPKELLSYEILKIILQPLVENSIRHGFGLDNSSSYLDVPSIKIEVYRDDPWLYLRVIDNGSGIDIERATQILHTGTDGQKHVGLNNVYQRLVFFYGETVKITFSSIPYYENIVQIRIPFIYPIPDFEEEHH
;
A
#
# COMPACT_ATOMS: atom_id res chain seq x y z
N ALA A 1 81.84 71.83 -12.72
CA ALA A 1 81.20 73.11 -13.00
C ALA A 1 80.92 73.22 -14.51
N SER A 2 79.82 72.75 -15.04
CA SER A 2 79.38 73.11 -16.39
C SER A 2 78.27 74.13 -16.29
N ARG A 3 78.52 75.38 -16.65
CA ARG A 3 77.53 76.43 -16.83
C ARG A 3 76.68 76.05 -18.05
N THR A 4 75.53 75.44 -17.85
CA THR A 4 74.47 75.39 -18.84
C THR A 4 73.72 76.73 -18.79
N ASN A 5 73.99 77.61 -19.74
CA ASN A 5 73.29 78.84 -19.99
C ASN A 5 71.89 78.53 -20.53
N THR A 6 70.97 78.22 -19.67
CA THR A 6 69.56 78.10 -20.04
C THR A 6 68.96 79.50 -20.08
N LYS A 7 68.64 80.04 -21.26
CA LYS A 7 67.85 81.25 -21.43
C LYS A 7 66.58 81.12 -20.65
N LEU A 8 66.33 82.08 -19.79
CA LEU A 8 65.02 82.25 -19.12
C LEU A 8 63.95 82.42 -20.20
N PRO A 9 62.83 81.74 -20.08
CA PRO A 9 61.75 81.87 -21.06
C PRO A 9 61.14 83.27 -20.99
N ASP A 10 60.53 83.71 -22.08
CA ASP A 10 59.83 85.01 -22.22
C ASP A 10 58.80 85.27 -21.14
N SER A 11 58.58 86.55 -20.78
CA SER A 11 57.77 87.02 -19.64
C SER A 11 56.33 86.56 -19.65
N ASP A 12 55.80 85.98 -20.75
CA ASP A 12 54.41 85.59 -20.88
C ASP A 12 54.08 84.21 -20.30
N VAL A 13 55.12 83.50 -19.81
CA VAL A 13 55.00 82.14 -19.24
C VAL A 13 54.75 82.14 -17.73
N PHE A 14 54.81 83.33 -17.05
CA PHE A 14 54.66 83.43 -15.61
C PHE A 14 53.16 83.67 -15.24
N ARG A 15 52.50 82.67 -14.71
CA ARG A 15 51.19 82.88 -14.08
C ARG A 15 51.29 82.84 -12.57
N PRO A 16 50.77 83.90 -11.83
CA PRO A 16 50.73 83.84 -10.36
C PRO A 16 49.70 82.82 -9.85
N LEU A 17 50.04 82.05 -8.87
CA LEU A 17 49.10 81.18 -8.20
C LEU A 17 48.04 82.01 -7.47
N PRO A 18 46.76 81.70 -7.54
CA PRO A 18 45.64 82.54 -7.10
C PRO A 18 45.54 82.79 -5.58
N ASN A 19 46.42 82.24 -4.75
CA ASN A 19 46.30 82.41 -3.31
C ASN A 19 47.67 82.55 -2.51
N ARG A 20 48.80 82.78 -3.20
CA ARG A 20 50.08 83.04 -2.50
C ARG A 20 50.81 84.17 -3.21
N LYS A 21 50.88 85.29 -2.57
CA LYS A 21 51.52 86.54 -3.10
C LYS A 21 53.00 86.39 -3.47
N ASP A 22 53.69 85.29 -3.11
CA ASP A 22 55.13 85.17 -3.22
C ASP A 22 55.57 83.87 -3.95
N ALA A 23 54.67 83.19 -4.71
CA ALA A 23 55.01 82.02 -5.54
C ALA A 23 54.63 82.22 -7.01
N LEU A 24 55.58 81.99 -7.89
CA LEU A 24 55.41 82.01 -9.34
C LEU A 24 55.57 80.60 -9.84
N THR A 25 54.64 80.16 -10.67
CA THR A 25 54.74 78.87 -11.36
C THR A 25 55.02 79.08 -12.81
N ILE A 26 56.04 78.46 -13.35
CA ILE A 26 56.33 78.43 -14.78
C ILE A 26 56.03 77.08 -15.30
N GLU A 27 55.09 77.01 -16.23
CA GLU A 27 54.70 75.81 -16.88
C GLU A 27 55.51 75.64 -18.18
N GLN A 28 56.38 74.67 -18.21
CA GLN A 28 57.06 74.24 -19.41
C GLN A 28 56.67 72.81 -19.75
N LYS A 29 56.61 72.43 -20.99
CA LYS A 29 55.94 71.22 -21.49
C LYS A 29 56.24 69.94 -20.68
N ASP A 30 57.36 69.90 -19.96
CA ASP A 30 57.80 68.67 -19.27
C ASP A 30 58.16 68.88 -17.77
N ALA A 31 58.05 70.12 -17.25
CA ALA A 31 58.36 70.39 -15.84
C ALA A 31 57.61 71.63 -15.29
N TYR A 32 57.25 71.58 -14.00
CA TYR A 32 56.77 72.74 -13.24
C TYR A 32 57.84 73.25 -12.36
N LEU A 33 58.17 74.58 -12.56
CA LEU A 33 59.10 75.30 -11.73
C LEU A 33 58.25 76.10 -10.69
N ILE A 34 58.37 75.73 -9.41
CA ILE A 34 57.78 76.50 -8.31
C ILE A 34 58.83 77.36 -7.63
N LEU A 35 58.65 78.68 -7.73
CA LEU A 35 59.55 79.64 -7.12
C LEU A 35 58.91 80.17 -5.81
N ASN A 36 59.50 79.88 -4.69
CA ASN A 36 59.04 80.35 -3.38
C ASN A 36 60.06 81.44 -2.85
N ARG A 37 59.59 82.62 -2.60
CA ARG A 37 60.47 83.72 -2.02
C ARG A 37 60.68 83.48 -0.53
N ILE A 38 61.94 83.48 -0.10
CA ILE A 38 62.28 83.25 1.34
C ILE A 38 62.49 84.58 1.97
N GLY A 39 61.55 85.03 2.79
CA GLY A 39 61.62 86.27 3.60
C GLY A 39 61.84 87.55 2.80
N ASN A 40 62.39 88.60 3.43
CA ASN A 40 62.53 89.94 2.90
C ASN A 40 63.87 90.11 2.09
N ARG A 41 64.59 89.03 1.80
CA ARG A 41 65.81 88.99 0.99
C ARG A 41 65.54 88.49 -0.41
N SER A 42 66.38 88.97 -1.38
CA SER A 42 66.29 88.59 -2.79
C SER A 42 66.63 87.08 -3.13
N LEU A 43 66.29 86.20 -2.16
CA LEU A 43 66.51 84.74 -2.31
C LEU A 43 65.26 84.09 -2.67
N CYS A 44 65.25 83.34 -3.77
CA CYS A 44 64.14 82.47 -4.21
C CYS A 44 64.53 80.96 -4.17
N LEU A 45 63.76 80.19 -3.57
CA LEU A 45 63.87 78.71 -3.66
C LEU A 45 63.10 78.25 -4.91
N ALA A 46 63.87 77.73 -5.88
CA ALA A 46 63.34 77.16 -7.11
C ALA A 46 63.17 75.63 -6.93
N ASN A 47 61.99 75.14 -6.99
CA ASN A 47 61.72 73.69 -6.97
C ASN A 47 61.25 73.29 -8.31
N LEU A 48 62.04 72.45 -9.06
CA LEU A 48 61.70 71.92 -10.35
C LEU A 48 61.12 70.55 -10.20
N ILE A 49 59.88 70.39 -10.54
CA ILE A 49 59.16 69.11 -10.51
C ILE A 49 59.01 68.62 -11.95
N SER A 50 59.69 67.56 -12.30
CA SER A 50 59.55 66.95 -13.63
C SER A 50 58.23 66.21 -13.75
N MET A 51 57.45 66.50 -14.79
CA MET A 51 56.16 65.85 -15.08
C MET A 51 56.36 64.34 -15.27
N ASP A 52 57.50 63.97 -15.94
CA ASP A 52 57.80 62.57 -16.16
C ASP A 52 58.00 61.76 -14.87
N GLN A 53 58.61 62.38 -13.85
CA GLN A 53 58.74 61.73 -12.52
C GLN A 53 57.39 61.53 -11.83
N LEU A 54 56.49 62.50 -11.95
CA LEU A 54 55.11 62.37 -11.42
C LEU A 54 54.33 61.30 -12.21
N LEU A 55 54.40 61.36 -13.54
CA LEU A 55 53.70 60.41 -14.41
C LEU A 55 54.26 58.97 -14.26
N SER A 56 55.61 58.83 -14.15
CA SER A 56 56.19 57.52 -13.93
C SER A 56 55.75 56.86 -12.63
N SER A 57 55.64 57.65 -11.57
CA SER A 57 55.11 57.19 -10.27
C SER A 57 53.64 56.77 -10.37
N LEU A 58 52.83 57.52 -11.16
CA LEU A 58 51.43 57.17 -11.41
C LEU A 58 51.33 55.87 -12.24
N HIS A 59 52.11 55.70 -13.26
CA HIS A 59 52.14 54.47 -14.06
C HIS A 59 52.57 53.24 -13.27
N THR A 60 53.49 53.42 -12.33
CA THR A 60 53.89 52.34 -11.41
C THR A 60 52.74 51.95 -10.47
N ILE A 61 52.04 52.92 -9.90
CA ILE A 61 50.85 52.66 -9.06
C ILE A 61 49.74 52.00 -9.86
N GLN A 62 49.48 52.50 -11.09
CA GLN A 62 48.51 51.91 -12.03
C GLN A 62 48.81 50.44 -12.35
N SER A 63 50.08 50.11 -12.62
CA SER A 63 50.45 48.73 -12.93
C SER A 63 50.26 47.77 -11.73
N TYR A 64 50.58 48.21 -10.52
CA TYR A 64 50.27 47.44 -9.30
C TYR A 64 48.78 47.27 -9.08
N LEU A 65 47.95 48.29 -9.37
CA LEU A 65 46.50 48.21 -9.29
C LEU A 65 45.93 47.20 -10.27
N TYR A 66 46.38 47.24 -11.52
CA TYR A 66 45.98 46.24 -12.53
C TYR A 66 46.40 44.82 -12.16
N LEU A 67 47.59 44.65 -11.61
CA LEU A 67 48.06 43.34 -11.13
C LEU A 67 47.20 42.84 -9.98
N ALA A 68 46.88 43.73 -9.01
CA ALA A 68 46.01 43.38 -7.88
C ALA A 68 44.62 42.99 -8.35
N ILE A 69 43.99 43.73 -9.27
CA ILE A 69 42.70 43.39 -9.88
C ILE A 69 42.76 42.02 -10.58
N LEU A 70 43.82 41.78 -11.34
CA LEU A 70 44.02 40.51 -12.06
C LEU A 70 44.13 39.32 -11.09
N VAL A 71 44.86 39.47 -9.99
CA VAL A 71 45.00 38.45 -8.94
C VAL A 71 43.65 38.17 -8.26
N VAL A 72 42.90 39.24 -7.94
CA VAL A 72 41.56 39.10 -7.33
C VAL A 72 40.60 38.40 -8.28
N LEU A 73 40.56 38.77 -9.55
CA LEU A 73 39.73 38.11 -10.57
C LEU A 73 40.12 36.63 -10.74
N LEU A 74 41.42 36.34 -10.76
CA LEU A 74 41.90 34.97 -10.86
C LEU A 74 41.48 34.12 -9.65
N THR A 75 41.63 34.63 -8.45
CA THR A 75 41.24 33.94 -7.20
C THR A 75 39.75 33.69 -7.12
N ILE A 76 38.91 34.68 -7.50
CA ILE A 76 37.48 34.53 -7.58
C ILE A 76 37.10 33.46 -8.61
N THR A 77 37.70 33.51 -9.80
CA THR A 77 37.39 32.55 -10.87
C THR A 77 37.77 31.12 -10.47
N VAL A 78 38.96 30.92 -9.93
CA VAL A 78 39.43 29.60 -9.47
C VAL A 78 38.56 29.11 -8.31
N GLY A 79 38.26 29.95 -7.33
CA GLY A 79 37.39 29.62 -6.21
C GLY A 79 35.98 29.21 -6.63
N THR A 80 35.41 29.95 -7.59
CA THR A 80 34.09 29.63 -8.16
C THR A 80 34.06 28.30 -8.90
N LEU A 81 35.11 28.02 -9.70
CA LEU A 81 35.22 26.74 -10.42
C LEU A 81 35.37 25.55 -9.45
N ILE A 82 36.15 25.69 -8.40
CA ILE A 82 36.30 24.63 -7.38
C ILE A 82 34.97 24.41 -6.66
N ALA A 83 34.33 25.46 -6.17
CA ALA A 83 33.03 25.37 -5.48
C ALA A 83 31.94 24.75 -6.38
N SER A 84 31.85 25.21 -7.63
CA SER A 84 30.91 24.68 -8.62
C SER A 84 31.10 23.18 -8.83
N ASN A 85 32.36 22.73 -9.03
CA ASN A 85 32.66 21.32 -9.21
C ASN A 85 32.32 20.46 -8.00
N LEU A 86 32.56 20.94 -6.77
CA LEU A 86 32.21 20.20 -5.53
C LEU A 86 30.70 20.03 -5.39
N ILE A 87 29.95 21.13 -5.56
CA ILE A 87 28.48 21.11 -5.45
C ILE A 87 27.87 20.21 -6.55
N THR A 88 28.31 20.37 -7.81
CA THR A 88 27.77 19.60 -8.92
C THR A 88 28.03 18.10 -8.76
N ARG A 89 29.21 17.70 -8.27
CA ARG A 89 29.52 16.30 -8.02
C ARG A 89 28.63 15.70 -6.92
N SER A 90 28.42 16.43 -5.81
CA SER A 90 27.57 15.96 -4.72
C SER A 90 26.11 15.85 -5.16
N LEU A 91 25.61 16.83 -5.92
CA LEU A 91 24.25 16.80 -6.47
C LEU A 91 24.05 15.66 -7.47
N SER A 92 25.01 15.43 -8.36
CA SER A 92 24.98 14.33 -9.32
C SER A 92 24.89 12.96 -8.63
N LYS A 93 25.61 12.78 -7.51
CA LYS A 93 25.51 11.54 -6.71
C LYS A 93 24.12 11.37 -6.08
N LEU A 94 23.50 12.43 -5.56
CA LEU A 94 22.13 12.36 -5.04
C LEU A 94 21.13 12.01 -6.13
N ILE A 95 21.24 12.61 -7.31
CA ILE A 95 20.37 12.30 -8.45
C ILE A 95 20.52 10.83 -8.86
N SER A 96 21.78 10.33 -8.93
CA SER A 96 22.01 8.92 -9.26
C SER A 96 21.46 7.97 -8.17
N ALA A 97 21.52 8.34 -6.90
CA ALA A 97 20.93 7.57 -5.82
C ALA A 97 19.39 7.51 -5.93
N VAL A 98 18.72 8.63 -6.27
CA VAL A 98 17.27 8.64 -6.52
C VAL A 98 16.90 7.75 -7.70
N SER A 99 17.64 7.84 -8.81
CA SER A 99 17.42 6.96 -9.98
C SER A 99 17.68 5.49 -9.65
N ALA A 100 18.65 5.20 -8.78
CA ALA A 100 18.90 3.83 -8.32
C ALA A 100 17.75 3.28 -7.45
N ILE A 101 17.09 4.13 -6.65
CA ILE A 101 15.89 3.77 -5.90
C ILE A 101 14.76 3.41 -6.86
N GLU A 102 14.51 4.24 -7.88
CA GLU A 102 13.48 3.99 -8.89
C GLU A 102 13.70 2.66 -9.62
N ASN A 103 14.95 2.35 -9.94
CA ASN A 103 15.34 1.10 -10.63
C ASN A 103 15.57 -0.09 -9.68
N GLN A 104 15.28 0.04 -8.38
CA GLN A 104 15.49 -1.00 -7.36
C GLN A 104 16.93 -1.50 -7.23
N THR A 105 17.90 -0.66 -7.60
CA THR A 105 19.34 -0.97 -7.55
C THR A 105 20.10 -0.14 -6.52
N TYR A 106 19.37 0.54 -5.64
CA TYR A 106 19.97 1.40 -4.61
C TYR A 106 20.74 0.58 -3.58
N ASP A 107 21.96 1.05 -3.25
CA ASP A 107 22.80 0.50 -2.19
C ASP A 107 23.18 1.63 -1.22
N SER A 108 23.05 1.37 0.08
CA SER A 108 23.38 2.31 1.17
C SER A 108 24.86 2.75 1.15
N SER A 109 25.73 2.06 0.42
CA SER A 109 27.13 2.50 0.20
C SER A 109 27.25 3.84 -0.57
N GLN A 110 26.15 4.29 -1.20
CA GLN A 110 26.10 5.55 -1.96
C GLN A 110 25.82 6.79 -1.08
N ILE A 111 25.68 6.61 0.23
CA ILE A 111 25.42 7.71 1.17
C ILE A 111 26.57 8.71 1.15
N LEU A 112 26.25 10.00 1.00
CA LEU A 112 27.23 11.06 1.14
C LEU A 112 27.62 11.22 2.63
N THR A 113 28.92 11.05 2.90
CA THR A 113 29.47 11.16 4.27
C THR A 113 29.77 12.60 4.67
N GLN A 114 29.40 13.59 3.86
CA GLN A 114 29.59 15.01 4.15
C GLN A 114 28.75 15.45 5.35
N SER A 115 29.28 16.43 6.11
CA SER A 115 28.60 16.98 7.31
C SER A 115 27.75 18.23 6.99
N ASP A 116 27.52 18.51 5.70
CA ASP A 116 26.73 19.62 5.20
C ASP A 116 25.25 19.23 4.97
N GLU A 117 24.46 20.16 4.46
CA GLU A 117 23.04 19.99 4.16
C GLU A 117 22.80 18.87 3.14
N LEU A 118 23.73 18.67 2.20
CA LEU A 118 23.65 17.59 1.20
C LEU A 118 23.87 16.21 1.83
N GLY A 119 24.78 16.13 2.81
CA GLY A 119 24.99 14.92 3.59
C GLY A 119 23.77 14.57 4.46
N GLN A 120 23.10 15.58 5.03
CA GLN A 120 21.87 15.40 5.81
C GLN A 120 20.72 14.92 4.91
N LEU A 121 20.59 15.50 3.71
CA LEU A 121 19.60 15.07 2.72
C LEU A 121 19.83 13.62 2.28
N SER A 122 21.10 13.25 2.05
CA SER A 122 21.45 11.86 1.69
C SER A 122 21.06 10.85 2.78
N LYS A 123 21.27 11.17 4.06
CA LYS A 123 20.87 10.33 5.19
C LYS A 123 19.33 10.22 5.29
N SER A 124 18.62 11.32 5.06
CA SER A 124 17.15 11.30 5.05
C SER A 124 16.60 10.44 3.92
N LEU A 125 17.21 10.50 2.74
CA LEU A 125 16.86 9.66 1.60
C LEU A 125 17.05 8.17 1.92
N ASP A 126 18.19 7.81 2.51
CA ASP A 126 18.47 6.43 2.91
C ASP A 126 17.47 5.91 3.96
N SER A 127 17.18 6.73 4.98
CA SER A 127 16.18 6.40 6.00
C SER A 127 14.77 6.18 5.40
N MET A 128 14.39 7.03 4.45
CA MET A 128 13.13 6.87 3.72
C MET A 128 13.11 5.57 2.90
N TYR A 129 14.20 5.26 2.18
CA TYR A 129 14.31 4.01 1.43
C TYR A 129 14.20 2.78 2.33
N GLN A 130 14.90 2.77 3.47
CA GLN A 130 14.81 1.67 4.44
C GLN A 130 13.38 1.51 4.99
N THR A 131 12.70 2.62 5.28
CA THR A 131 11.31 2.60 5.73
C THR A 131 10.38 2.00 4.67
N ILE A 132 10.55 2.39 3.42
CA ILE A 132 9.77 1.84 2.30
C ILE A 132 10.02 0.32 2.16
N GLN A 133 11.26 -0.13 2.23
CA GLN A 133 11.59 -1.56 2.17
C GLN A 133 10.95 -2.36 3.32
N GLN A 134 10.96 -1.81 4.53
CA GLN A 134 10.29 -2.43 5.67
C GLN A 134 8.78 -2.51 5.47
N GLN A 135 8.14 -1.46 4.95
CA GLN A 135 6.71 -1.46 4.64
C GLN A 135 6.34 -2.49 3.56
N ILE A 136 7.15 -2.58 2.49
CA ILE A 136 6.94 -3.58 1.43
C ILE A 136 7.02 -5.00 2.00
N GLU A 137 8.01 -5.28 2.84
CA GLU A 137 8.14 -6.61 3.46
C GLU A 137 6.99 -6.91 4.43
N GLN A 138 6.53 -5.92 5.20
CA GLN A 138 5.36 -6.06 6.06
C GLN A 138 4.10 -6.37 5.26
N ILE A 139 3.82 -5.62 4.19
CA ILE A 139 2.66 -5.85 3.31
C ILE A 139 2.73 -7.26 2.71
N LYS A 140 3.91 -7.71 2.30
CA LYS A 140 4.12 -9.07 1.77
C LYS A 140 3.81 -10.15 2.81
N GLN A 141 4.25 -9.95 4.05
CA GLN A 141 3.96 -10.87 5.15
C GLN A 141 2.46 -10.89 5.50
N GLU A 142 1.81 -9.72 5.54
CA GLU A 142 0.36 -9.62 5.77
C GLU A 142 -0.43 -10.31 4.65
N ARG A 143 -0.06 -10.09 3.39
CA ARG A 143 -0.68 -10.80 2.25
C ARG A 143 -0.50 -12.31 2.34
N GLN A 144 0.71 -12.77 2.69
CA GLN A 144 0.97 -14.19 2.86
C GLN A 144 0.17 -14.80 4.01
N ALA A 145 0.07 -14.09 5.14
CA ALA A 145 -0.74 -14.51 6.28
C ALA A 145 -2.22 -14.58 5.93
N LYS A 146 -2.73 -13.56 5.21
CA LYS A 146 -4.10 -13.53 4.69
C LYS A 146 -4.36 -14.72 3.76
N TYR A 147 -3.50 -14.95 2.78
CA TYR A 147 -3.59 -16.07 1.85
C TYR A 147 -3.58 -17.43 2.56
N ASN A 148 -2.70 -17.61 3.54
CA ASN A 148 -2.65 -18.85 4.34
C ASN A 148 -3.91 -19.04 5.20
N ALA A 149 -4.47 -17.95 5.75
CA ALA A 149 -5.74 -17.99 6.46
C ALA A 149 -6.90 -18.37 5.53
N GLU A 150 -6.96 -17.80 4.34
CA GLU A 150 -7.95 -18.15 3.32
C GLU A 150 -7.84 -19.62 2.90
N ILE A 151 -6.64 -20.14 2.62
CA ILE A 151 -6.45 -21.58 2.34
C ILE A 151 -6.89 -22.45 3.51
N ARG A 152 -6.64 -22.02 4.75
CA ARG A 152 -7.08 -22.75 5.93
C ARG A 152 -8.60 -22.79 6.05
N LEU A 153 -9.26 -21.65 5.83
CA LEU A 153 -10.71 -21.58 5.77
C LEU A 153 -11.28 -22.46 4.65
N PHE A 154 -10.64 -22.48 3.48
CA PHE A 154 -11.05 -23.38 2.37
C PHE A 154 -10.88 -24.86 2.71
N SER A 155 -9.79 -25.24 3.33
CA SER A 155 -9.57 -26.63 3.73
C SER A 155 -10.51 -27.11 4.84
N GLU A 156 -10.96 -26.21 5.72
CA GLU A 156 -11.96 -26.51 6.74
C GLU A 156 -13.40 -26.61 6.17
N GLN A 157 -13.68 -25.94 5.04
CA GLN A 157 -14.96 -26.03 4.34
C GLN A 157 -15.16 -27.37 3.62
N ILE A 158 -14.07 -28.04 3.24
CA ILE A 158 -14.14 -29.41 2.72
C ILE A 158 -13.99 -30.34 3.91
N ASN A 159 -15.09 -30.95 4.36
CA ASN A 159 -15.02 -31.96 5.39
C ASN A 159 -14.25 -33.20 4.85
N PRO A 160 -12.92 -33.37 5.21
CA PRO A 160 -12.12 -34.46 4.64
C PRO A 160 -12.72 -35.84 4.95
N HIS A 161 -13.33 -35.97 6.10
CA HIS A 161 -13.99 -37.20 6.54
C HIS A 161 -15.22 -37.52 5.67
N PHE A 162 -15.97 -36.51 5.23
CA PHE A 162 -17.06 -36.73 4.27
C PHE A 162 -16.55 -37.28 2.93
N LEU A 163 -15.44 -36.68 2.42
CA LEU A 163 -14.83 -37.12 1.17
C LEU A 163 -14.32 -38.58 1.24
N TYR A 164 -13.52 -38.90 2.27
CA TYR A 164 -12.99 -40.23 2.46
C TYR A 164 -14.12 -41.27 2.56
N ASN A 165 -15.13 -41.00 3.37
CA ASN A 165 -16.25 -41.90 3.53
C ASN A 165 -17.08 -42.06 2.23
N THR A 166 -17.26 -41.00 1.46
CA THR A 166 -17.99 -41.08 0.18
C THR A 166 -17.20 -41.92 -0.82
N LEU A 167 -15.88 -41.73 -0.93
CA LEU A 167 -15.02 -42.52 -1.81
C LEU A 167 -15.00 -44.01 -1.40
N GLU A 168 -14.97 -44.28 -0.10
CA GLU A 168 -15.05 -45.67 0.41
C GLU A 168 -16.37 -46.34 0.06
N TYR A 169 -17.49 -45.63 0.19
CA TYR A 169 -18.80 -46.12 -0.22
C TYR A 169 -18.88 -46.37 -1.75
N ILE A 170 -18.36 -45.44 -2.55
CA ILE A 170 -18.26 -45.63 -4.00
C ILE A 170 -17.48 -46.92 -4.32
N ASN A 171 -16.37 -47.14 -3.62
CA ASN A 171 -15.56 -48.33 -3.81
C ASN A 171 -16.33 -49.60 -3.42
N MET A 172 -17.07 -49.58 -2.31
CA MET A 172 -17.94 -50.70 -1.91
C MET A 172 -19.05 -51.01 -2.93
N GLU A 173 -19.70 -49.98 -3.50
CA GLU A 173 -20.73 -50.13 -4.53
C GLU A 173 -20.15 -50.74 -5.81
N VAL A 174 -18.91 -50.35 -6.19
CA VAL A 174 -18.20 -50.96 -7.33
C VAL A 174 -17.90 -52.42 -7.06
N TYR A 175 -17.38 -52.79 -5.88
CA TYR A 175 -17.10 -54.19 -5.51
C TYR A 175 -18.39 -55.06 -5.46
N SER A 176 -19.52 -54.46 -5.09
CA SER A 176 -20.82 -55.13 -5.05
C SER A 176 -21.53 -55.18 -6.41
N ASN A 177 -20.85 -54.82 -7.50
CA ASN A 177 -21.41 -54.74 -8.88
C ASN A 177 -22.58 -53.73 -9.04
N HIS A 178 -22.77 -52.82 -8.10
CA HIS A 178 -23.78 -51.77 -8.21
C HIS A 178 -23.26 -50.56 -9.00
N ASN A 179 -22.72 -50.78 -10.17
CA ASN A 179 -22.04 -49.76 -10.98
C ASN A 179 -22.88 -48.53 -11.27
N LYS A 180 -24.20 -48.68 -11.35
CA LYS A 180 -25.11 -47.52 -11.53
C LYS A 180 -25.11 -46.60 -10.33
N ASN A 181 -25.18 -47.15 -9.11
CA ASN A 181 -25.13 -46.35 -7.88
C ASN A 181 -23.79 -45.68 -7.75
N ALA A 182 -22.67 -46.39 -7.95
CA ALA A 182 -21.34 -45.83 -7.93
C ALA A 182 -21.19 -44.67 -8.91
N SER A 183 -21.67 -44.82 -10.15
CA SER A 183 -21.65 -43.75 -11.16
C SER A 183 -22.44 -42.51 -10.73
N MET A 184 -23.65 -42.70 -10.17
CA MET A 184 -24.47 -41.60 -9.66
C MET A 184 -23.84 -40.92 -8.45
N MET A 185 -23.19 -41.65 -7.55
CA MET A 185 -22.43 -41.07 -6.42
C MET A 185 -21.25 -40.24 -6.91
N ILE A 186 -20.49 -40.70 -7.89
CA ILE A 186 -19.39 -39.94 -8.50
C ILE A 186 -19.93 -38.66 -9.12
N GLN A 187 -21.04 -38.70 -9.85
CA GLN A 187 -21.65 -37.50 -10.43
C GLN A 187 -22.08 -36.49 -9.37
N ASN A 188 -22.80 -36.94 -8.33
CA ASN A 188 -23.21 -36.05 -7.23
C ASN A 188 -22.00 -35.48 -6.46
N LEU A 189 -20.94 -36.27 -6.27
CA LEU A 189 -19.71 -35.81 -5.65
C LEU A 189 -19.02 -34.75 -6.52
N ALA A 190 -18.96 -34.92 -7.82
CA ALA A 190 -18.40 -33.97 -8.75
C ALA A 190 -19.20 -32.64 -8.73
N ASP A 191 -20.53 -32.71 -8.69
CA ASP A 191 -21.39 -31.52 -8.64
C ASP A 191 -21.28 -30.81 -7.29
N PHE A 192 -21.23 -31.56 -6.19
CA PHE A 192 -20.98 -31.02 -4.85
C PHE A 192 -19.64 -30.28 -4.79
N MET A 193 -18.56 -30.91 -5.27
CA MET A 193 -17.22 -30.31 -5.29
C MET A 193 -17.13 -29.10 -6.22
N ARG A 194 -17.77 -29.13 -7.39
CA ARG A 194 -17.74 -28.03 -8.35
C ARG A 194 -18.35 -26.75 -7.79
N ILE A 195 -19.46 -26.86 -7.05
CA ILE A 195 -20.11 -25.72 -6.42
C ILE A 195 -19.33 -25.26 -5.18
N GLY A 196 -18.91 -26.22 -4.34
CA GLY A 196 -18.18 -25.93 -3.10
C GLY A 196 -16.79 -25.32 -3.32
N LEU A 197 -16.09 -25.76 -4.39
CA LEU A 197 -14.74 -25.29 -4.75
C LEU A 197 -14.75 -24.17 -5.80
N ASN A 198 -15.91 -23.63 -6.15
CA ASN A 198 -15.95 -22.51 -7.10
C ASN A 198 -15.21 -21.30 -6.55
N PHE A 199 -14.06 -21.00 -7.16
CA PHE A 199 -13.17 -19.90 -6.79
C PHE A 199 -13.66 -18.50 -7.25
N GLY A 200 -14.81 -18.44 -7.90
CA GLY A 200 -15.39 -17.22 -8.45
C GLY A 200 -16.32 -16.49 -7.48
N GLY A 201 -15.78 -15.84 -6.45
CA GLY A 201 -16.56 -14.98 -5.55
C GLY A 201 -17.13 -15.67 -4.30
N GLU A 202 -17.58 -14.85 -3.32
CA GLU A 202 -18.18 -15.31 -2.07
C GLU A 202 -19.69 -15.52 -2.18
N LEU A 203 -20.31 -14.97 -3.22
CA LEU A 203 -21.76 -15.03 -3.47
C LEU A 203 -22.09 -16.07 -4.56
N ILE A 204 -23.20 -16.78 -4.34
CA ILE A 204 -23.80 -17.66 -5.34
C ILE A 204 -25.32 -17.51 -5.35
N SER A 205 -25.96 -17.83 -6.47
CA SER A 205 -27.42 -17.81 -6.53
C SER A 205 -28.03 -18.87 -5.62
N ILE A 206 -29.20 -18.57 -5.05
CA ILE A 206 -29.97 -19.52 -4.24
C ILE A 206 -30.18 -20.83 -4.98
N SER A 207 -30.39 -20.80 -6.30
CA SER A 207 -30.49 -22.01 -7.12
C SER A 207 -29.24 -22.89 -7.09
N LYS A 208 -28.03 -22.27 -7.09
CA LYS A 208 -26.78 -23.02 -6.98
C LYS A 208 -26.56 -23.57 -5.58
N GLU A 209 -26.90 -22.80 -4.53
CA GLU A 209 -26.82 -23.27 -3.15
C GLU A 209 -27.75 -24.47 -2.92
N LEU A 210 -28.98 -24.42 -3.49
CA LEU A 210 -29.89 -25.58 -3.48
C LEU A 210 -29.33 -26.81 -4.21
N ALA A 211 -28.75 -26.62 -5.40
CA ALA A 211 -28.12 -27.70 -6.14
C ALA A 211 -26.98 -28.36 -5.35
N HIS A 212 -26.21 -27.54 -4.61
CA HIS A 212 -25.15 -28.00 -3.71
C HIS A 212 -25.70 -28.88 -2.59
N VAL A 213 -26.75 -28.39 -1.91
CA VAL A 213 -27.45 -29.15 -0.86
C VAL A 213 -28.07 -30.44 -1.41
N GLN A 214 -28.73 -30.38 -2.57
CA GLN A 214 -29.33 -31.55 -3.21
C GLN A 214 -28.28 -32.64 -3.54
N ALA A 215 -27.12 -32.24 -4.05
CA ALA A 215 -26.02 -33.16 -4.31
C ALA A 215 -25.54 -33.85 -3.03
N TYR A 216 -25.41 -33.07 -1.92
CA TYR A 216 -25.08 -33.61 -0.61
C TYR A 216 -26.12 -34.63 -0.11
N VAL A 217 -27.41 -34.28 -0.13
CA VAL A 217 -28.51 -35.17 0.31
C VAL A 217 -28.54 -36.43 -0.56
N ASN A 218 -28.32 -36.31 -1.87
CA ASN A 218 -28.26 -37.47 -2.76
C ASN A 218 -27.14 -38.46 -2.37
N ILE A 219 -25.93 -37.92 -2.05
CA ILE A 219 -24.80 -38.76 -1.60
C ILE A 219 -25.19 -39.46 -0.28
N MET A 220 -25.81 -38.72 0.67
CA MET A 220 -26.23 -39.29 1.95
C MET A 220 -27.30 -40.38 1.76
N ASN A 221 -28.23 -40.22 0.82
CA ASN A 221 -29.26 -41.21 0.48
C ASN A 221 -28.71 -42.52 -0.12
N TYR A 222 -27.52 -42.50 -0.73
CA TYR A 222 -26.82 -43.72 -1.14
C TYR A 222 -26.10 -44.40 0.03
N ARG A 223 -25.65 -43.60 1.01
CA ARG A 223 -24.91 -44.08 2.14
C ARG A 223 -25.80 -44.74 3.21
N PHE A 224 -27.01 -44.25 3.38
CA PHE A 224 -27.93 -44.67 4.42
C PHE A 224 -29.12 -45.48 3.88
N SER A 225 -29.58 -46.45 4.66
CA SER A 225 -30.67 -47.34 4.26
C SER A 225 -32.05 -46.62 4.14
N HIS A 226 -32.18 -45.46 4.75
CA HIS A 226 -33.42 -44.68 4.75
C HIS A 226 -33.25 -43.46 3.84
N LYS A 227 -34.19 -43.30 2.91
CA LYS A 227 -34.21 -42.18 1.98
C LYS A 227 -34.74 -40.93 2.66
N ILE A 228 -33.93 -39.89 2.71
CA ILE A 228 -34.33 -38.56 3.13
C ILE A 228 -35.13 -37.90 2.01
N CYS A 229 -36.38 -37.49 2.34
CA CYS A 229 -37.22 -36.72 1.44
C CYS A 229 -36.76 -35.27 1.46
N PHE A 230 -36.17 -34.75 0.38
CA PHE A 230 -35.74 -33.38 0.24
C PHE A 230 -36.69 -32.58 -0.65
N THR A 231 -37.19 -31.44 -0.14
CA THR A 231 -38.10 -30.53 -0.86
C THR A 231 -37.65 -29.08 -0.69
N SER A 232 -38.05 -28.22 -1.62
CA SER A 232 -37.79 -26.77 -1.52
C SER A 232 -39.04 -25.98 -1.91
N ASP A 233 -39.29 -24.89 -1.22
CA ASP A 233 -40.38 -23.96 -1.44
C ASP A 233 -39.82 -22.54 -1.52
N ILE A 234 -39.56 -22.09 -2.75
CA ILE A 234 -38.84 -20.84 -3.05
C ILE A 234 -39.50 -20.16 -4.23
N PRO A 235 -39.90 -18.88 -4.07
CA PRO A 235 -40.40 -18.09 -5.20
C PRO A 235 -39.38 -18.03 -6.34
N LYS A 236 -39.87 -18.14 -7.57
CA LYS A 236 -39.00 -18.19 -8.77
C LYS A 236 -38.11 -16.96 -8.88
N GLU A 237 -38.58 -15.82 -8.44
CA GLU A 237 -37.88 -14.53 -8.43
C GLU A 237 -36.62 -14.56 -7.54
N LEU A 238 -36.65 -15.36 -6.47
CA LEU A 238 -35.55 -15.46 -5.53
C LEU A 238 -34.48 -16.50 -5.94
N LEU A 239 -34.75 -17.37 -6.90
CA LEU A 239 -33.80 -18.40 -7.33
C LEU A 239 -32.50 -17.83 -7.90
N SER A 240 -32.57 -16.68 -8.55
CA SER A 240 -31.41 -15.97 -9.11
C SER A 240 -30.75 -15.01 -8.13
N TYR A 241 -31.39 -14.76 -6.96
CA TYR A 241 -30.83 -13.88 -5.95
C TYR A 241 -29.56 -14.48 -5.36
N GLU A 242 -28.52 -13.67 -5.20
CA GLU A 242 -27.23 -14.12 -4.71
C GLU A 242 -27.13 -13.98 -3.19
N ILE A 243 -26.65 -15.04 -2.57
CA ILE A 243 -26.40 -15.15 -1.12
C ILE A 243 -24.98 -15.65 -0.88
N LEU A 244 -24.48 -15.45 0.34
CA LEU A 244 -23.18 -16.01 0.74
C LEU A 244 -23.20 -17.54 0.55
N LYS A 245 -22.19 -18.09 -0.12
CA LYS A 245 -22.09 -19.53 -0.43
C LYS A 245 -21.95 -20.39 0.83
N ILE A 246 -22.43 -21.62 0.75
CA ILE A 246 -22.29 -22.66 1.79
C ILE A 246 -22.83 -22.18 3.15
N ILE A 247 -24.06 -21.68 3.16
CA ILE A 247 -24.78 -21.34 4.39
C ILE A 247 -25.91 -22.33 4.72
N LEU A 248 -26.55 -22.92 3.69
CA LEU A 248 -27.61 -23.91 3.89
C LEU A 248 -27.06 -25.31 4.13
N GLN A 249 -25.97 -25.68 3.46
CA GLN A 249 -25.38 -27.03 3.58
C GLN A 249 -25.02 -27.42 5.02
N PRO A 250 -24.34 -26.58 5.85
CA PRO A 250 -24.04 -26.95 7.24
C PRO A 250 -25.27 -27.16 8.10
N LEU A 251 -26.39 -26.47 7.82
CA LEU A 251 -27.65 -26.63 8.52
C LEU A 251 -28.28 -27.99 8.16
N VAL A 252 -28.32 -28.33 6.86
CA VAL A 252 -28.80 -29.62 6.38
C VAL A 252 -27.92 -30.76 6.87
N GLU A 253 -26.58 -30.58 6.91
CA GLU A 253 -25.65 -31.55 7.50
C GLU A 253 -26.00 -31.81 8.98
N ASN A 254 -26.29 -30.75 9.75
CA ASN A 254 -26.71 -30.88 11.16
C ASN A 254 -28.03 -31.65 11.29
N SER A 255 -29.04 -31.36 10.47
CA SER A 255 -30.31 -32.11 10.46
C SER A 255 -30.06 -33.58 10.16
N ILE A 256 -29.21 -33.92 9.20
CA ILE A 256 -28.91 -35.32 8.84
C ILE A 256 -28.13 -36.03 9.96
N ARG A 257 -27.09 -35.41 10.51
CA ARG A 257 -26.20 -36.06 11.48
C ARG A 257 -26.80 -36.11 12.91
N HIS A 258 -27.43 -35.02 13.31
CA HIS A 258 -27.95 -34.88 14.68
C HIS A 258 -29.45 -35.08 14.79
N GLY A 259 -30.19 -34.61 13.78
CA GLY A 259 -31.66 -34.74 13.77
C GLY A 259 -32.11 -36.16 13.53
N PHE A 260 -31.48 -36.85 12.54
CA PHE A 260 -31.92 -38.19 12.15
C PHE A 260 -31.12 -39.33 12.81
N GLY A 261 -30.01 -39.03 13.47
CA GLY A 261 -29.22 -40.04 14.21
C GLY A 261 -28.77 -41.20 13.33
N LEU A 262 -28.42 -40.95 12.07
CA LEU A 262 -28.19 -41.96 11.05
C LEU A 262 -26.98 -42.89 11.34
N ASP A 263 -26.18 -42.59 12.35
CA ASP A 263 -25.09 -43.45 12.83
C ASP A 263 -25.58 -44.50 13.86
N ASN A 264 -26.78 -44.35 14.41
CA ASN A 264 -27.36 -45.30 15.35
C ASN A 264 -28.67 -45.83 14.74
N SER A 265 -28.86 -47.11 14.69
CA SER A 265 -30.01 -47.88 14.17
C SER A 265 -31.35 -47.58 14.90
N SER A 266 -31.65 -46.33 15.08
CA SER A 266 -32.94 -45.88 15.69
C SER A 266 -34.04 -46.00 14.66
N SER A 267 -35.03 -46.81 14.93
CA SER A 267 -36.22 -46.98 14.09
C SER A 267 -37.01 -45.66 14.08
N TYR A 268 -36.85 -44.85 13.06
CA TYR A 268 -37.77 -43.76 12.75
C TYR A 268 -39.09 -44.34 12.29
N LEU A 269 -40.15 -43.89 12.96
CA LEU A 269 -41.54 -44.26 12.57
C LEU A 269 -41.97 -43.55 11.29
N ASP A 270 -41.36 -42.41 10.96
CA ASP A 270 -41.64 -41.60 9.77
C ASP A 270 -40.44 -41.46 8.85
N VAL A 271 -40.69 -41.15 7.58
CA VAL A 271 -39.67 -40.88 6.59
C VAL A 271 -38.92 -39.60 6.93
N PRO A 272 -37.58 -39.63 7.12
CA PRO A 272 -36.81 -38.42 7.34
C PRO A 272 -37.05 -37.39 6.23
N SER A 273 -37.38 -36.17 6.61
CA SER A 273 -37.70 -35.11 5.64
C SER A 273 -36.95 -33.82 5.96
N ILE A 274 -36.48 -33.17 4.92
CA ILE A 274 -35.86 -31.84 4.99
C ILE A 274 -36.54 -30.97 3.95
N LYS A 275 -37.01 -29.78 4.40
CA LYS A 275 -37.56 -28.75 3.52
C LYS A 275 -36.74 -27.48 3.65
N ILE A 276 -36.39 -26.86 2.51
CA ILE A 276 -35.81 -25.54 2.49
C ILE A 276 -36.88 -24.56 2.02
N GLU A 277 -37.10 -23.51 2.81
CA GLU A 277 -37.98 -22.40 2.46
C GLU A 277 -37.17 -21.11 2.39
N VAL A 278 -37.42 -20.32 1.33
CA VAL A 278 -36.87 -18.97 1.21
C VAL A 278 -38.00 -18.02 0.87
N TYR A 279 -38.13 -16.95 1.64
CA TYR A 279 -39.12 -15.92 1.38
C TYR A 279 -38.55 -14.54 1.73
N ARG A 280 -39.17 -13.52 1.13
CA ARG A 280 -38.82 -12.10 1.35
C ARG A 280 -39.93 -11.46 2.19
N ASP A 281 -39.52 -10.68 3.21
CA ASP A 281 -40.37 -9.80 4.00
C ASP A 281 -39.55 -8.53 4.26
N ASP A 282 -39.79 -7.52 3.42
CA ASP A 282 -38.95 -6.31 3.32
C ASP A 282 -38.70 -5.65 4.67
N PRO A 283 -37.48 -5.30 5.01
CA PRO A 283 -36.24 -5.33 4.17
C PRO A 283 -35.41 -6.62 4.33
N TRP A 284 -36.03 -7.75 4.64
CA TRP A 284 -35.35 -8.98 5.02
C TRP A 284 -35.57 -10.12 4.05
N LEU A 285 -34.54 -10.96 3.91
CA LEU A 285 -34.60 -12.29 3.30
C LEU A 285 -34.51 -13.33 4.41
N TYR A 286 -35.45 -14.28 4.41
CA TYR A 286 -35.48 -15.39 5.33
C TYR A 286 -35.17 -16.69 4.61
N LEU A 287 -34.22 -17.45 5.19
CA LEU A 287 -33.87 -18.80 4.73
C LEU A 287 -34.16 -19.75 5.89
N ARG A 288 -34.97 -20.78 5.66
CA ARG A 288 -35.35 -21.78 6.64
C ARG A 288 -34.90 -23.15 6.21
N VAL A 289 -34.34 -23.90 7.13
CA VAL A 289 -34.15 -25.34 7.01
C VAL A 289 -35.07 -25.99 8.03
N ILE A 290 -35.96 -26.82 7.55
CA ILE A 290 -37.03 -27.48 8.32
C ILE A 290 -36.80 -28.97 8.26
N ASP A 291 -36.74 -29.67 9.39
CA ASP A 291 -36.61 -31.13 9.46
C ASP A 291 -37.60 -31.73 10.50
N ASN A 292 -37.88 -33.03 10.37
CA ASN A 292 -38.67 -33.79 11.30
C ASN A 292 -37.84 -34.68 12.23
N GLY A 293 -36.63 -34.27 12.56
CA GLY A 293 -35.70 -35.03 13.38
C GLY A 293 -35.99 -35.00 14.87
N SER A 294 -35.06 -35.50 15.67
CA SER A 294 -35.16 -35.70 17.14
C SER A 294 -35.33 -34.41 17.97
N GLY A 295 -35.18 -33.23 17.33
CA GLY A 295 -35.31 -31.94 17.98
C GLY A 295 -33.99 -31.17 18.09
N ILE A 296 -34.11 -29.89 18.42
CA ILE A 296 -33.00 -28.93 18.61
C ILE A 296 -32.98 -28.52 20.07
N ASP A 297 -31.85 -28.67 20.74
CA ASP A 297 -31.60 -28.02 22.03
C ASP A 297 -31.36 -26.52 21.78
N ILE A 298 -32.40 -25.71 21.94
CA ILE A 298 -32.42 -24.29 21.59
C ILE A 298 -31.45 -23.49 22.46
N GLU A 299 -31.36 -23.80 23.76
CA GLU A 299 -30.47 -23.09 24.70
C GLU A 299 -29.01 -23.31 24.27
N ARG A 300 -28.66 -24.58 24.05
CA ARG A 300 -27.32 -24.96 23.61
C ARG A 300 -26.99 -24.40 22.22
N ALA A 301 -27.92 -24.47 21.26
CA ALA A 301 -27.70 -23.92 19.92
C ALA A 301 -27.45 -22.40 19.96
N THR A 302 -28.21 -21.67 20.79
CA THR A 302 -28.07 -20.24 21.00
C THR A 302 -26.73 -19.89 21.68
N GLN A 303 -26.35 -20.68 22.67
CA GLN A 303 -25.03 -20.48 23.33
C GLN A 303 -23.88 -20.68 22.37
N ILE A 304 -23.91 -21.71 21.51
CA ILE A 304 -22.87 -21.99 20.49
C ILE A 304 -22.73 -20.82 19.51
N LEU A 305 -23.82 -20.16 19.11
CA LEU A 305 -23.75 -18.99 18.24
C LEU A 305 -22.91 -17.85 18.82
N HIS A 306 -23.01 -17.62 20.15
CA HIS A 306 -22.41 -16.46 20.80
C HIS A 306 -21.03 -16.72 21.40
N THR A 307 -20.76 -17.92 21.89
CA THR A 307 -19.53 -18.21 22.63
C THR A 307 -18.48 -18.99 21.83
N GLY A 308 -18.88 -19.65 20.75
CA GLY A 308 -17.95 -20.44 19.91
C GLY A 308 -17.27 -21.62 20.62
N THR A 309 -17.57 -21.87 21.88
CA THR A 309 -16.84 -22.80 22.73
C THR A 309 -17.73 -23.94 23.21
N ASP A 310 -17.74 -25.03 22.47
CA ASP A 310 -18.08 -26.34 23.04
C ASP A 310 -17.35 -27.47 22.30
N GLY A 311 -16.01 -27.47 22.37
CA GLY A 311 -15.19 -28.54 21.80
C GLY A 311 -15.44 -28.78 20.30
N GLN A 312 -14.66 -29.59 19.64
CA GLN A 312 -14.66 -29.84 18.18
C GLN A 312 -15.99 -30.30 17.52
N LYS A 313 -17.11 -30.38 18.24
CA LYS A 313 -18.35 -30.98 17.73
C LYS A 313 -19.36 -30.04 17.05
N HIS A 314 -19.26 -28.71 17.20
CA HIS A 314 -20.29 -27.77 16.71
C HIS A 314 -19.71 -26.57 15.92
N VAL A 315 -18.61 -26.77 15.23
CA VAL A 315 -17.88 -25.74 14.46
C VAL A 315 -18.74 -25.18 13.30
N GLY A 316 -19.65 -25.98 12.72
CA GLY A 316 -20.36 -25.59 11.50
C GLY A 316 -21.33 -24.42 11.69
N LEU A 317 -22.16 -24.43 12.75
CA LEU A 317 -23.21 -23.41 12.97
C LEU A 317 -22.61 -22.04 13.36
N ASN A 318 -21.61 -22.05 14.24
CA ASN A 318 -20.91 -20.81 14.61
C ASN A 318 -20.17 -20.21 13.42
N ASN A 319 -19.50 -21.03 12.61
CA ASN A 319 -18.82 -20.57 11.41
C ASN A 319 -19.78 -19.90 10.41
N VAL A 320 -20.97 -20.49 10.19
CA VAL A 320 -22.00 -19.88 9.36
C VAL A 320 -22.41 -18.51 9.92
N TYR A 321 -22.68 -18.43 11.23
CA TYR A 321 -23.06 -17.17 11.88
C TYR A 321 -21.97 -16.11 11.76
N GLN A 322 -20.71 -16.42 12.06
CA GLN A 322 -19.59 -15.48 11.97
C GLN A 322 -19.38 -14.97 10.53
N ARG A 323 -19.49 -15.86 9.54
CA ARG A 323 -19.40 -15.48 8.12
C ARG A 323 -20.54 -14.56 7.70
N LEU A 324 -21.76 -14.85 8.14
CA LEU A 324 -22.93 -14.01 7.88
C LEU A 324 -22.80 -12.63 8.52
N VAL A 325 -22.36 -12.56 9.78
CA VAL A 325 -22.13 -11.28 10.48
C VAL A 325 -21.01 -10.49 9.83
N PHE A 326 -19.91 -11.16 9.43
CA PHE A 326 -18.83 -10.51 8.72
C PHE A 326 -19.27 -9.88 7.39
N PHE A 327 -20.14 -10.58 6.65
CA PHE A 327 -20.58 -10.14 5.33
C PHE A 327 -21.76 -9.16 5.36
N TYR A 328 -22.80 -9.45 6.17
CA TYR A 328 -24.05 -8.68 6.22
C TYR A 328 -24.15 -7.75 7.44
N GLY A 329 -23.17 -7.75 8.34
CA GLY A 329 -23.17 -6.98 9.58
C GLY A 329 -24.00 -7.61 10.71
N GLU A 330 -24.07 -6.92 11.84
CA GLU A 330 -24.74 -7.40 13.08
C GLU A 330 -26.26 -7.49 13.00
N THR A 331 -26.85 -7.11 11.88
CA THR A 331 -28.31 -7.19 11.65
C THR A 331 -28.77 -8.62 11.36
N VAL A 332 -27.84 -9.53 11.09
CA VAL A 332 -28.09 -10.97 10.89
C VAL A 332 -28.66 -11.58 12.16
N LYS A 333 -29.68 -12.45 12.00
CA LYS A 333 -30.21 -13.25 13.10
C LYS A 333 -30.36 -14.70 12.68
N ILE A 334 -29.95 -15.62 13.55
CA ILE A 334 -30.30 -17.04 13.44
C ILE A 334 -31.24 -17.36 14.62
N THR A 335 -32.37 -17.97 14.31
CA THR A 335 -33.38 -18.37 15.31
C THR A 335 -33.73 -19.84 15.16
N PHE A 336 -34.12 -20.46 16.25
CA PHE A 336 -34.46 -21.88 16.33
C PHE A 336 -35.88 -22.04 16.85
N SER A 337 -36.62 -23.02 16.29
CA SER A 337 -37.88 -23.53 16.82
C SER A 337 -37.84 -25.04 16.71
N SER A 338 -38.37 -25.76 17.71
CA SER A 338 -38.29 -27.23 17.70
C SER A 338 -39.53 -27.84 18.35
N ILE A 339 -40.18 -28.70 17.59
CA ILE A 339 -41.14 -29.69 18.05
C ILE A 339 -40.57 -31.05 17.66
N PRO A 340 -39.91 -31.77 18.58
CA PRO A 340 -39.22 -33.00 18.31
C PRO A 340 -40.08 -34.01 17.53
N TYR A 341 -39.49 -34.65 16.52
CA TYR A 341 -40.11 -35.63 15.61
C TYR A 341 -41.29 -35.11 14.78
N TYR A 342 -41.50 -33.79 14.78
CA TYR A 342 -42.56 -33.16 13.97
C TYR A 342 -42.02 -32.07 13.10
N GLU A 343 -41.45 -31.00 13.70
CA GLU A 343 -40.93 -29.85 12.94
C GLU A 343 -39.84 -29.13 13.75
N ASN A 344 -38.63 -29.16 13.25
CA ASN A 344 -37.50 -28.37 13.74
C ASN A 344 -37.12 -27.35 12.70
N ILE A 345 -36.97 -26.09 13.07
CA ILE A 345 -36.68 -24.98 12.14
C ILE A 345 -35.43 -24.29 12.59
N VAL A 346 -34.47 -24.18 11.68
CA VAL A 346 -33.34 -23.23 11.75
C VAL A 346 -33.61 -22.12 10.75
N GLN A 347 -33.82 -20.90 11.23
CA GLN A 347 -34.14 -19.76 10.40
C GLN A 347 -32.98 -18.76 10.42
N ILE A 348 -32.46 -18.39 9.26
CA ILE A 348 -31.52 -17.31 9.04
C ILE A 348 -32.31 -16.11 8.49
N ARG A 349 -32.06 -14.91 9.06
CA ARG A 349 -32.55 -13.63 8.54
C ARG A 349 -31.35 -12.77 8.14
N ILE A 350 -31.30 -12.36 6.88
CA ILE A 350 -30.30 -11.45 6.33
C ILE A 350 -30.97 -10.23 5.69
N PRO A 351 -30.28 -9.09 5.57
CA PRO A 351 -30.79 -7.95 4.80
C PRO A 351 -31.03 -8.35 3.35
N PHE A 352 -32.18 -7.94 2.79
CA PHE A 352 -32.42 -8.03 1.36
C PHE A 352 -31.87 -6.78 0.69
N ILE A 353 -30.71 -6.90 0.02
CA ILE A 353 -29.99 -5.80 -0.62
C ILE A 353 -30.19 -5.93 -2.13
N TYR A 354 -30.85 -4.94 -2.75
CA TYR A 354 -31.02 -4.90 -4.19
C TYR A 354 -30.78 -3.49 -4.74
N PRO A 355 -29.88 -3.28 -5.71
CA PRO A 355 -28.89 -4.25 -6.20
C PRO A 355 -27.83 -4.57 -5.13
N ILE A 356 -27.23 -5.76 -5.21
CA ILE A 356 -26.07 -6.09 -4.39
C ILE A 356 -25.00 -5.07 -4.76
N PRO A 357 -24.40 -4.35 -3.79
CA PRO A 357 -23.28 -3.46 -4.11
C PRO A 357 -22.22 -4.28 -4.85
N ASP A 358 -21.85 -3.86 -6.06
CA ASP A 358 -20.64 -4.35 -6.69
C ASP A 358 -19.51 -4.00 -5.72
N PHE A 359 -19.00 -5.00 -5.03
CA PHE A 359 -17.69 -4.88 -4.41
C PHE A 359 -16.73 -4.73 -5.59
N GLU A 360 -16.46 -3.47 -5.98
CA GLU A 360 -15.34 -3.17 -6.86
C GLU A 360 -14.12 -3.87 -6.23
N GLU A 361 -13.69 -4.96 -6.86
CA GLU A 361 -12.36 -5.47 -6.68
C GLU A 361 -11.45 -4.29 -7.01
N GLU A 362 -10.92 -3.62 -6.00
CA GLU A 362 -9.78 -2.72 -6.16
C GLU A 362 -8.62 -3.57 -6.69
N HIS A 363 -8.64 -3.79 -7.99
CA HIS A 363 -7.48 -4.19 -8.75
C HIS A 363 -6.56 -2.98 -8.85
N HIS A 364 -5.64 -2.87 -7.90
CA HIS A 364 -4.41 -2.10 -8.05
C HIS A 364 -3.19 -3.01 -7.88
#